data_1de63e45a2ca6154b0006f909f303f99
#
_entry.id   1de63e45a2ca6154b0006f909f303f99
#
_cell.length_a   1.000
_cell.length_b   1.000
_cell.length_c   1.000
_cell.angle_alpha   90.00
_cell.angle_beta   90.00
_cell.angle_gamma   90.00
#
_symmetry.space_group_name_H-M   'P 1'
#
loop_
_entity.id
_entity.type
_entity.pdbx_description
1 polymer ?
#
loop_
_entity_poly.entity_id
_entity_poly.type
_entity_poly.pdbx_seq_one_letter_code
_entity_poly.pdbx_strand_id
1 'polypeptide(L)'
;MEPWYKVTTPRAEVRGGRSFNPDEFAIALEQVVAGKAPLDYRDAKQFFDRTVFTRALTEHLGMVLRRLAGQTQNTSSVLSLITQFGGGKTHTLTALYHLVEHSKTSASHPDVQKLLKDCGLSQPPKSKPAVFVGNAWDPAEGKETP
;
A
#
# COMPACT_ATOMS: atom_id res chain seq x y z
N MET A 1 16.82 -5.98 29.58
CA MET A 1 16.31 -5.92 28.20
C MET A 1 17.51 -5.98 27.27
N GLU A 2 17.58 -6.95 26.36
CA GLU A 2 18.71 -6.99 25.41
C GLU A 2 18.64 -5.84 24.41
N PRO A 3 19.80 -5.28 23.99
CA PRO A 3 19.84 -4.22 22.98
C PRO A 3 19.25 -4.71 21.65
N TRP A 4 18.54 -3.83 20.91
CA TRP A 4 17.85 -4.18 19.66
C TRP A 4 18.75 -4.84 18.62
N TYR A 5 20.01 -4.44 18.50
CA TYR A 5 20.97 -4.99 17.53
C TYR A 5 21.40 -6.43 17.83
N LYS A 6 21.07 -6.97 19.02
CA LYS A 6 21.30 -8.38 19.37
C LYS A 6 20.08 -9.27 19.04
N VAL A 7 18.89 -8.66 18.96
CA VAL A 7 17.62 -9.39 18.75
C VAL A 7 17.04 -9.19 17.35
N THR A 8 17.68 -8.34 16.51
CA THR A 8 17.27 -8.12 15.12
C THR A 8 18.40 -8.51 14.16
N THR A 9 18.02 -9.05 13.03
CA THR A 9 18.95 -9.35 11.95
C THR A 9 18.63 -8.47 10.75
N PRO A 10 19.57 -7.64 10.26
CA PRO A 10 19.37 -6.88 9.04
C PRO A 10 19.07 -7.79 7.86
N ARG A 11 18.28 -7.31 6.90
CA ARG A 11 18.00 -8.03 5.66
C ARG A 11 19.30 -8.38 4.90
N ALA A 12 19.27 -9.43 4.09
CA ALA A 12 20.45 -9.92 3.38
C ALA A 12 21.11 -8.85 2.51
N GLU A 13 20.34 -8.04 1.82
CA GLU A 13 20.81 -6.93 0.99
C GLU A 13 21.56 -5.85 1.79
N VAL A 14 21.10 -5.56 3.02
CA VAL A 14 21.77 -4.61 3.92
C VAL A 14 23.11 -5.19 4.39
N ARG A 15 23.12 -6.46 4.75
CA ARG A 15 24.37 -7.17 5.13
C ARG A 15 25.35 -7.29 3.98
N GLY A 16 24.84 -7.39 2.74
CA GLY A 16 25.66 -7.42 1.51
C GLY A 16 26.23 -6.05 1.10
N GLY A 17 26.03 -4.98 1.89
CA GLY A 17 26.57 -3.64 1.61
C GLY A 17 25.87 -2.90 0.47
N ARG A 18 24.59 -3.20 0.19
CA ARG A 18 23.81 -2.45 -0.79
C ARG A 18 23.78 -0.96 -0.41
N SER A 19 24.19 -0.11 -1.33
CA SER A 19 23.99 1.33 -1.21
C SER A 19 22.50 1.65 -1.35
N PHE A 20 21.95 2.40 -0.41
CA PHE A 20 20.57 2.85 -0.48
C PHE A 20 20.48 4.13 -1.30
N ASN A 21 19.58 4.15 -2.29
CA ASN A 21 19.22 5.36 -2.99
C ASN A 21 18.18 6.12 -2.13
N PRO A 22 18.42 7.40 -1.77
CA PRO A 22 17.44 8.22 -1.05
C PRO A 22 16.08 8.29 -1.72
N ASP A 23 16.01 8.20 -3.05
CA ASP A 23 14.77 8.20 -3.83
C ASP A 23 13.90 6.96 -3.56
N GLU A 24 14.49 5.88 -3.05
CA GLU A 24 13.75 4.68 -2.64
C GLU A 24 12.84 4.94 -1.42
N PHE A 25 13.07 6.02 -0.68
CA PHE A 25 12.30 6.37 0.52
C PHE A 25 11.26 7.47 0.30
N ALA A 26 11.29 8.15 -0.85
CA ALA A 26 10.38 9.24 -1.20
C ALA A 26 9.47 8.85 -2.37
N ILE A 27 8.58 7.88 -2.15
CA ILE A 27 7.76 7.34 -3.23
C ILE A 27 6.55 8.19 -3.50
N ALA A 28 6.36 8.47 -4.77
CA ALA A 28 5.18 9.09 -5.31
C ALA A 28 4.25 8.03 -5.92
N LEU A 29 2.96 8.07 -5.57
CA LEU A 29 1.97 7.10 -6.01
C LEU A 29 1.84 7.06 -7.54
N GLU A 30 1.97 8.19 -8.22
CA GLU A 30 1.96 8.27 -9.69
C GLU A 30 3.09 7.46 -10.32
N GLN A 31 4.25 7.35 -9.69
CA GLN A 31 5.36 6.53 -10.17
C GLN A 31 5.04 5.04 -10.05
N VAL A 32 4.33 4.65 -8.98
CA VAL A 32 3.87 3.26 -8.80
C VAL A 32 2.87 2.90 -9.89
N VAL A 33 1.88 3.74 -10.13
CA VAL A 33 0.85 3.55 -11.15
C VAL A 33 1.45 3.53 -12.56
N ALA A 34 2.44 4.39 -12.83
CA ALA A 34 3.15 4.43 -14.11
C ALA A 34 4.18 3.28 -14.29
N GLY A 35 4.37 2.41 -13.29
CA GLY A 35 5.37 1.35 -13.33
C GLY A 35 6.82 1.83 -13.27
N LYS A 36 7.06 3.09 -12.89
CA LYS A 36 8.39 3.73 -12.83
C LYS A 36 8.99 3.74 -11.42
N ALA A 37 8.23 3.35 -10.41
CA ALA A 37 8.72 3.27 -9.04
C ALA A 37 9.76 2.15 -8.88
N PRO A 38 10.61 2.20 -7.85
CA PRO A 38 11.47 1.09 -7.46
C PRO A 38 10.67 -0.21 -7.32
N LEU A 39 11.33 -1.35 -7.58
CA LEU A 39 10.70 -2.67 -7.62
C LEU A 39 9.94 -3.01 -6.32
N ASP A 40 10.49 -2.58 -5.18
CA ASP A 40 9.89 -2.76 -3.86
C ASP A 40 8.50 -2.13 -3.70
N TYR A 41 8.14 -1.23 -4.59
CA TYR A 41 6.86 -0.52 -4.57
C TYR A 41 5.97 -0.77 -5.79
N ARG A 42 6.55 -1.08 -6.95
CA ARG A 42 5.76 -1.39 -8.15
C ARG A 42 5.36 -2.85 -8.26
N ASP A 43 6.12 -3.77 -7.65
CA ASP A 43 5.78 -5.19 -7.61
C ASP A 43 4.97 -5.52 -6.36
N ALA A 44 3.74 -5.97 -6.54
CA ALA A 44 2.81 -6.22 -5.44
C ALA A 44 3.33 -7.25 -4.43
N LYS A 45 4.02 -8.30 -4.91
CA LYS A 45 4.57 -9.32 -4.01
C LYS A 45 5.66 -8.74 -3.14
N GLN A 46 6.66 -8.07 -3.75
CA GLN A 46 7.77 -7.47 -3.01
C GLN A 46 7.28 -6.36 -2.06
N PHE A 47 6.29 -5.60 -2.49
CA PHE A 47 5.68 -4.58 -1.65
C PHE A 47 5.09 -5.18 -0.37
N PHE A 48 4.27 -6.23 -0.47
CA PHE A 48 3.66 -6.86 0.70
C PHE A 48 4.67 -7.65 1.53
N ASP A 49 5.66 -8.30 0.94
CA ASP A 49 6.76 -8.97 1.65
C ASP A 49 7.56 -7.99 2.56
N ARG A 50 7.53 -6.69 2.27
CA ARG A 50 8.21 -5.63 3.03
C ARG A 50 7.26 -4.77 3.87
N THR A 51 5.96 -4.96 3.72
CA THR A 51 4.94 -4.20 4.44
C THR A 51 4.69 -4.82 5.81
N VAL A 52 4.82 -4.01 6.86
CA VAL A 52 4.35 -4.40 8.19
C VAL A 52 2.88 -4.04 8.31
N PHE A 53 2.03 -5.03 8.50
CA PHE A 53 0.60 -4.84 8.69
C PHE A 53 0.33 -4.31 10.11
N THR A 54 0.56 -3.00 10.30
CA THR A 54 0.23 -2.33 11.54
C THR A 54 -1.29 -2.33 11.75
N ARG A 55 -1.72 -2.12 13.00
CA ARG A 55 -3.15 -2.02 13.32
C ARG A 55 -3.87 -0.97 12.46
N ALA A 56 -3.30 0.23 12.36
CA ALA A 56 -3.89 1.32 11.57
C ALA A 56 -4.00 0.96 10.07
N LEU A 57 -2.94 0.38 9.48
CA LEU A 57 -2.97 -0.08 8.09
C LEU A 57 -4.07 -1.13 7.88
N THR A 58 -4.13 -2.14 8.75
CA THR A 58 -5.12 -3.22 8.70
C THR A 58 -6.55 -2.68 8.79
N GLU A 59 -6.79 -1.73 9.71
CA GLU A 59 -8.11 -1.08 9.87
C GLU A 59 -8.51 -0.30 8.61
N HIS A 60 -7.61 0.50 8.04
CA HIS A 60 -7.89 1.27 6.82
C HIS A 60 -8.16 0.36 5.61
N LEU A 61 -7.29 -0.61 5.37
CA LEU A 61 -7.46 -1.56 4.26
C LEU A 61 -8.75 -2.38 4.42
N GLY A 62 -9.01 -2.86 5.63
CA GLY A 62 -10.22 -3.63 5.94
C GLY A 62 -11.51 -2.83 5.74
N MET A 63 -11.52 -1.55 6.11
CA MET A 63 -12.66 -0.65 5.89
C MET A 63 -12.97 -0.51 4.39
N VAL A 64 -11.95 -0.27 3.58
CA VAL A 64 -12.11 -0.12 2.12
C VAL A 64 -12.54 -1.44 1.48
N LEU A 65 -11.91 -2.57 1.83
CA LEU A 65 -12.27 -3.87 1.28
C LEU A 65 -13.72 -4.26 1.59
N ARG A 66 -14.16 -4.07 2.84
CA ARG A 66 -15.57 -4.31 3.22
C ARG A 66 -16.51 -3.40 2.44
N ARG A 67 -16.17 -2.12 2.27
CA ARG A 67 -17.00 -1.19 1.49
C ARG A 67 -17.10 -1.59 0.03
N LEU A 68 -16.00 -1.96 -0.60
CA LEU A 68 -15.97 -2.47 -1.98
C LEU A 68 -16.76 -3.78 -2.15
N ALA A 69 -16.82 -4.60 -1.11
CA ALA A 69 -17.64 -5.82 -1.07
C ALA A 69 -19.13 -5.56 -0.84
N GLY A 70 -19.57 -4.30 -0.78
CA GLY A 70 -20.97 -3.94 -0.57
C GLY A 70 -21.42 -3.93 0.89
N GLN A 71 -20.52 -4.13 1.85
CA GLN A 71 -20.85 -4.00 3.27
C GLN A 71 -20.98 -2.52 3.62
N THR A 72 -22.15 -2.11 4.09
CA THR A 72 -22.45 -0.70 4.40
C THR A 72 -22.42 -0.37 5.90
N GLN A 73 -22.49 -1.38 6.76
CA GLN A 73 -22.42 -1.19 8.20
C GLN A 73 -20.96 -0.99 8.65
N ASN A 74 -20.72 0.01 9.48
CA ASN A 74 -19.41 0.36 10.00
C ASN A 74 -18.34 0.59 8.91
N THR A 75 -18.76 1.04 7.72
CA THR A 75 -17.88 1.42 6.63
C THR A 75 -18.23 2.81 6.13
N SER A 76 -17.25 3.51 5.55
CA SER A 76 -17.44 4.82 4.93
C SER A 76 -17.14 4.75 3.44
N SER A 77 -17.89 5.51 2.62
CA SER A 77 -17.58 5.70 1.21
C SER A 77 -16.42 6.68 0.99
N VAL A 78 -16.05 7.44 2.02
CA VAL A 78 -14.93 8.39 2.01
C VAL A 78 -14.03 8.07 3.19
N LEU A 79 -12.74 7.85 2.92
CA LEU A 79 -11.70 7.68 3.91
C LEU A 79 -10.69 8.83 3.76
N SER A 80 -10.61 9.69 4.77
CA SER A 80 -9.63 10.78 4.81
C SER A 80 -8.42 10.39 5.65
N LEU A 81 -7.24 10.35 5.03
CA LEU A 81 -5.98 10.05 5.71
C LEU A 81 -5.27 11.36 6.08
N ILE A 82 -5.55 11.87 7.28
CA ILE A 82 -4.96 13.09 7.81
C ILE A 82 -3.90 12.72 8.83
N THR A 83 -2.64 12.80 8.45
CA THR A 83 -1.50 12.53 9.34
C THR A 83 -0.41 13.56 9.09
N GLN A 84 0.51 13.69 10.05
CA GLN A 84 1.74 14.47 9.84
C GLN A 84 2.62 13.82 8.76
N PHE A 85 3.71 14.51 8.37
CA PHE A 85 4.69 13.97 7.45
C PHE A 85 5.23 12.62 7.97
N GLY A 86 5.39 11.65 7.07
CA GLY A 86 5.85 10.30 7.45
C GLY A 86 4.76 9.37 8.01
N GLY A 87 3.50 9.79 8.10
CA GLY A 87 2.41 8.98 8.65
C GLY A 87 1.87 7.84 7.77
N GLY A 88 2.62 7.40 6.75
CA GLY A 88 2.29 6.23 5.95
C GLY A 88 1.14 6.41 4.94
N LYS A 89 0.70 7.64 4.63
CA LYS A 89 -0.39 7.89 3.67
C LYS A 89 -0.15 7.25 2.31
N THR A 90 0.99 7.57 1.69
CA THR A 90 1.36 7.01 0.36
C THR A 90 1.48 5.50 0.42
N HIS A 91 2.04 4.95 1.49
CA HIS A 91 2.14 3.51 1.68
C HIS A 91 0.76 2.83 1.76
N THR A 92 -0.19 3.42 2.51
CA THR A 92 -1.57 2.93 2.59
C THR A 92 -2.27 2.98 1.23
N LEU A 93 -2.09 4.07 0.47
CA LEU A 93 -2.67 4.20 -0.88
C LEU A 93 -2.03 3.21 -1.87
N THR A 94 -0.72 2.98 -1.78
CA THR A 94 -0.02 1.96 -2.59
C THR A 94 -0.52 0.56 -2.25
N ALA A 95 -0.75 0.25 -0.96
CA ALA A 95 -1.33 -1.03 -0.55
C ALA A 95 -2.74 -1.23 -1.13
N LEU A 96 -3.59 -0.20 -1.08
CA LEU A 96 -4.93 -0.23 -1.68
C LEU A 96 -4.86 -0.41 -3.20
N TYR A 97 -3.95 0.32 -3.87
CA TYR A 97 -3.73 0.17 -5.31
C TYR A 97 -3.39 -1.28 -5.66
N HIS A 98 -2.43 -1.90 -4.98
CA HIS A 98 -2.06 -3.28 -5.25
C HIS A 98 -3.16 -4.29 -4.91
N LEU A 99 -3.92 -4.07 -3.84
CA LEU A 99 -5.07 -4.94 -3.50
C LEU A 99 -6.14 -4.95 -4.59
N VAL A 100 -6.29 -3.85 -5.31
CA VAL A 100 -7.29 -3.70 -6.38
C VAL A 100 -6.70 -4.13 -7.73
N GLU A 101 -5.61 -3.49 -8.17
CA GLU A 101 -5.03 -3.70 -9.51
C GLU A 101 -4.35 -5.06 -9.64
N HIS A 102 -3.60 -5.47 -8.62
CA HIS A 102 -2.87 -6.73 -8.59
C HIS A 102 -3.49 -7.74 -7.62
N SER A 103 -4.83 -7.80 -7.62
CA SER A 103 -5.62 -8.54 -6.63
C SER A 103 -5.20 -10.01 -6.47
N LYS A 104 -4.90 -10.72 -7.56
CA LYS A 104 -4.49 -12.13 -7.53
C LYS A 104 -3.13 -12.30 -6.83
N THR A 105 -2.14 -11.49 -7.18
CA THR A 105 -0.81 -11.52 -6.57
C THR A 105 -0.88 -11.13 -5.11
N SER A 106 -1.61 -10.06 -4.79
CA SER A 106 -1.81 -9.57 -3.42
C SER A 106 -2.49 -10.61 -2.53
N ALA A 107 -3.52 -11.30 -3.04
CA ALA A 107 -4.26 -12.33 -2.30
C ALA A 107 -3.42 -13.57 -1.98
N SER A 108 -2.28 -13.78 -2.63
CA SER A 108 -1.37 -14.89 -2.30
C SER A 108 -0.51 -14.62 -1.04
N HIS A 109 -0.41 -13.36 -0.59
CA HIS A 109 0.39 -13.00 0.58
C HIS A 109 -0.32 -13.37 1.89
N PRO A 110 0.35 -14.01 2.88
CA PRO A 110 -0.28 -14.50 4.11
C PRO A 110 -1.03 -13.43 4.91
N ASP A 111 -0.43 -12.24 5.08
CA ASP A 111 -1.07 -11.15 5.84
C ASP A 111 -2.28 -10.57 5.11
N VAL A 112 -2.26 -10.56 3.76
CA VAL A 112 -3.44 -10.18 2.96
C VAL A 112 -4.53 -11.22 3.10
N GLN A 113 -4.20 -12.52 3.11
CA GLN A 113 -5.18 -13.59 3.36
C GLN A 113 -5.83 -13.45 4.74
N LYS A 114 -5.02 -13.14 5.76
CA LYS A 114 -5.53 -12.87 7.10
C LYS A 114 -6.48 -11.67 7.11
N LEU A 115 -6.07 -10.56 6.49
CA LEU A 115 -6.90 -9.35 6.35
C LEU A 115 -8.24 -9.66 5.65
N LEU A 116 -8.22 -10.42 4.54
CA LEU A 116 -9.42 -10.81 3.82
C LEU A 116 -10.34 -11.66 4.69
N LYS A 117 -9.78 -12.64 5.40
CA LYS A 117 -10.53 -13.49 6.33
C LYS A 117 -11.19 -12.66 7.43
N ASP A 118 -10.48 -11.70 8.02
CA ASP A 118 -10.99 -10.79 9.04
C ASP A 118 -12.10 -9.86 8.50
N CYS A 119 -12.15 -9.65 7.18
CA CYS A 119 -13.22 -8.94 6.49
C CYS A 119 -14.38 -9.84 6.05
N GLY A 120 -14.30 -11.17 6.27
CA GLY A 120 -15.28 -12.13 5.75
C GLY A 120 -15.21 -12.33 4.24
N LEU A 121 -14.04 -12.11 3.63
CA LEU A 121 -13.82 -12.18 2.19
C LEU A 121 -12.87 -13.33 1.83
N SER A 122 -13.12 -14.00 0.71
CA SER A 122 -12.23 -15.03 0.16
C SER A 122 -11.19 -14.46 -0.80
N GLN A 123 -11.49 -13.30 -1.41
CA GLN A 123 -10.62 -12.60 -2.35
C GLN A 123 -10.93 -11.10 -2.34
N PRO A 124 -10.00 -10.24 -2.80
CA PRO A 124 -10.28 -8.81 -2.96
C PRO A 124 -11.48 -8.61 -3.92
N PRO A 125 -12.38 -7.67 -3.60
CA PRO A 125 -13.52 -7.35 -4.48
C PRO A 125 -13.06 -6.84 -5.84
N LYS A 126 -13.74 -7.26 -6.91
CA LYS A 126 -13.47 -6.74 -8.25
C LYS A 126 -13.76 -5.24 -8.31
N SER A 127 -12.74 -4.46 -8.57
CA SER A 127 -12.83 -3.01 -8.71
C SER A 127 -11.71 -2.50 -9.62
N LYS A 128 -11.84 -1.26 -10.09
CA LYS A 128 -10.78 -0.57 -10.83
C LYS A 128 -10.35 0.64 -10.02
N PRO A 129 -9.03 0.85 -9.81
CA PRO A 129 -8.57 2.06 -9.16
C PRO A 129 -8.57 3.22 -10.18
N ALA A 130 -9.06 4.38 -9.77
CA ALA A 130 -8.79 5.65 -10.42
C ALA A 130 -7.88 6.45 -9.49
N VAL A 131 -6.67 6.75 -9.93
CA VAL A 131 -5.65 7.41 -9.11
C VAL A 131 -5.47 8.85 -9.55
N PHE A 132 -5.69 9.76 -8.61
CA PHE A 132 -5.51 11.18 -8.78
C PHE A 132 -4.44 11.69 -7.81
N VAL A 133 -3.40 12.32 -8.34
CA VAL A 133 -2.32 12.92 -7.53
C VAL A 133 -2.23 14.41 -7.89
N GLY A 134 -2.86 15.25 -7.05
CA GLY A 134 -3.09 16.66 -7.36
C GLY A 134 -1.83 17.49 -7.57
N ASN A 135 -0.73 17.20 -6.88
CA ASN A 135 0.55 17.90 -7.05
C ASN A 135 1.34 17.46 -8.29
N ALA A 136 0.93 16.39 -8.95
CA ALA A 136 1.54 15.92 -10.21
C ALA A 136 0.85 16.52 -11.46
N TRP A 137 -0.11 17.41 -11.27
CA TRP A 137 -0.88 18.02 -12.34
C TRP A 137 -0.48 19.47 -12.55
N ASP A 138 -0.34 19.86 -13.82
CA ASP A 138 -0.26 21.26 -14.18
C ASP A 138 -1.67 21.87 -14.17
N PRO A 139 -1.92 22.88 -13.32
CA PRO A 139 -3.24 23.53 -13.28
C PRO A 139 -3.62 24.24 -14.59
N ALA A 140 -2.64 24.58 -15.43
CA ALA A 140 -2.89 25.26 -16.70
C ALA A 140 -3.26 24.30 -17.84
N GLU A 141 -2.69 23.10 -17.84
CA GLU A 141 -2.95 22.10 -18.90
C GLU A 141 -4.16 21.22 -18.59
N GLY A 142 -4.54 21.13 -17.32
CA GLY A 142 -5.55 20.18 -16.88
C GLY A 142 -5.12 18.72 -17.12
N LYS A 143 -5.94 17.78 -16.77
CA LYS A 143 -5.75 16.38 -17.14
C LYS A 143 -7.11 15.76 -17.37
N GLU A 144 -7.26 15.06 -18.47
CA GLU A 144 -8.45 14.24 -18.67
C GLU A 144 -8.54 13.22 -17.52
N THR A 145 -9.72 13.13 -16.92
CA THR A 145 -9.99 12.09 -15.92
C THR A 145 -9.92 10.72 -16.58
N PRO A 146 -9.34 9.72 -15.92
CA PRO A 146 -9.30 8.37 -16.45
C PRO A 146 -10.69 7.77 -16.66
#